data_c6abf72a93e92d9226ee53652bbb8148
#
_entry.id   c6abf72a93e92d9226ee53652bbb8148
#
_cell.length_a   1.000
_cell.length_b   1.000
_cell.length_c   1.000
_cell.angle_alpha   90.00
_cell.angle_beta   90.00
_cell.angle_gamma   90.00
#
_symmetry.space_group_name_H-M   'P 1'
#
loop_
_entity.id
_entity.type
_entity.pdbx_description
1 polymer ?
#
loop_
_entity_poly.entity_id
_entity_poly.type
_entity_poly.pdbx_seq_one_letter_code
_entity_poly.pdbx_strand_id
1 'polypeptide(L)'
;MDRRNALALYLIGTFGQMWIVCTITFILRNHGICVDFTTPIGVIAIGIGGTSSALWGIIIAVKYKKYCLRYILKDFVCLRQKYSSYLFVLIFLGLDFCCVFFGGNLQIRAWYVPALLFVKAILFGGIEEIGWRYIFQPILEERFSYISSTIITFFAWGVWHFSYFYIEGTLLQVQLISFAVGLLVNCFILSALYAKTNSLWICVMTHSLNNVFSQIVIGGNQCVLFICRVIIIVIAVVLSNQVRKKRKVK
;
A
#
# COMPACT_ATOMS: atom_id res chain seq x y z
N MET A 1 -26.41 -0.47 -0.16
CA MET A 1 -25.55 0.34 0.76
C MET A 1 -25.12 1.56 -0.02
N ASP A 2 -25.29 2.75 0.53
CA ASP A 2 -24.81 3.98 -0.10
C ASP A 2 -23.30 4.19 0.10
N ARG A 3 -22.75 5.20 -0.59
CA ARG A 3 -21.30 5.51 -0.57
C ARG A 3 -20.80 5.86 0.84
N ARG A 4 -21.57 6.69 1.58
CA ARG A 4 -21.19 7.15 2.92
C ARG A 4 -21.06 5.96 3.88
N ASN A 5 -22.07 5.09 3.85
CA ASN A 5 -22.09 3.88 4.66
C ASN A 5 -20.99 2.90 4.24
N ALA A 6 -20.63 2.83 2.93
CA ALA A 6 -19.52 2.02 2.45
C ALA A 6 -18.18 2.49 3.00
N LEU A 7 -17.89 3.81 2.94
CA LEU A 7 -16.67 4.40 3.49
C LEU A 7 -16.60 4.25 5.01
N ALA A 8 -17.71 4.56 5.71
CA ALA A 8 -17.78 4.45 7.16
C ALA A 8 -17.54 2.98 7.61
N LEU A 9 -18.23 2.02 6.98
CA LEU A 9 -18.06 0.61 7.31
C LEU A 9 -16.64 0.11 7.02
N TYR A 10 -16.03 0.56 5.91
CA TYR A 10 -14.64 0.22 5.59
C TYR A 10 -13.69 0.74 6.67
N LEU A 11 -13.78 2.01 7.03
CA LEU A 11 -12.89 2.61 8.03
C LEU A 11 -13.11 2.01 9.43
N ILE A 12 -14.37 1.94 9.89
CA ILE A 12 -14.69 1.38 11.21
C ILE A 12 -14.22 -0.08 11.29
N GLY A 13 -14.46 -0.86 10.25
CA GLY A 13 -14.04 -2.25 10.22
C GLY A 13 -12.51 -2.41 10.19
N THR A 14 -11.84 -1.70 9.30
CA THR A 14 -10.37 -1.76 9.15
C THR A 14 -9.67 -1.33 10.42
N PHE A 15 -10.03 -0.16 10.97
CA PHE A 15 -9.41 0.36 12.18
C PHE A 15 -9.89 -0.39 13.44
N GLY A 16 -11.17 -0.74 13.51
CA GLY A 16 -11.73 -1.51 14.64
C GLY A 16 -11.02 -2.86 14.81
N GLN A 17 -10.85 -3.62 13.71
CA GLN A 17 -10.09 -4.88 13.75
C GLN A 17 -8.64 -4.64 14.20
N MET A 18 -7.96 -3.64 13.63
CA MET A 18 -6.59 -3.30 13.98
C MET A 18 -6.46 -2.93 15.46
N TRP A 19 -7.34 -2.06 15.97
CA TRP A 19 -7.31 -1.61 17.37
C TRP A 19 -7.67 -2.71 18.37
N ILE A 20 -8.56 -3.64 18.02
CA ILE A 20 -8.80 -4.84 18.84
C ILE A 20 -7.51 -5.64 18.98
N VAL A 21 -6.78 -5.87 17.87
CA VAL A 21 -5.49 -6.58 17.92
C VAL A 21 -4.45 -5.80 18.73
N CYS A 22 -4.37 -4.47 18.57
CA CYS A 22 -3.49 -3.64 19.38
C CYS A 22 -3.80 -3.74 20.88
N THR A 23 -5.08 -3.74 21.25
CA THR A 23 -5.53 -3.87 22.63
C THR A 23 -5.14 -5.23 23.23
N ILE A 24 -5.37 -6.31 22.49
CA ILE A 24 -4.95 -7.66 22.89
C ILE A 24 -3.42 -7.71 23.04
N THR A 25 -2.68 -7.18 22.08
CA THR A 25 -1.21 -7.09 22.14
C THR A 25 -0.74 -6.33 23.37
N PHE A 26 -1.37 -5.20 23.70
CA PHE A 26 -1.08 -4.41 24.89
C PHE A 26 -1.30 -5.21 26.17
N ILE A 27 -2.44 -5.89 26.29
CA ILE A 27 -2.77 -6.73 27.45
C ILE A 27 -1.73 -7.85 27.60
N LEU A 28 -1.42 -8.57 26.53
CA LEU A 28 -0.44 -9.67 26.57
C LEU A 28 0.95 -9.18 27.01
N ARG A 29 1.41 -8.05 26.47
CA ARG A 29 2.70 -7.46 26.84
C ARG A 29 2.74 -7.04 28.32
N ASN A 30 1.65 -6.49 28.86
CA ASN A 30 1.55 -6.14 30.28
C ASN A 30 1.58 -7.37 31.19
N HIS A 31 1.21 -8.55 30.69
CA HIS A 31 1.35 -9.83 31.39
C HIS A 31 2.69 -10.54 31.11
N GLY A 32 3.67 -9.85 30.55
CA GLY A 32 5.02 -10.36 30.30
C GLY A 32 5.13 -11.29 29.08
N ILE A 33 4.09 -11.38 28.24
CA ILE A 33 4.12 -12.18 27.01
C ILE A 33 4.69 -11.31 25.89
N CYS A 34 5.80 -11.76 25.29
CA CYS A 34 6.41 -11.08 24.15
C CYS A 34 5.53 -11.28 22.90
N VAL A 35 5.09 -10.16 22.32
CA VAL A 35 4.28 -10.14 21.08
C VAL A 35 4.96 -9.21 20.09
N ASP A 36 5.71 -9.76 19.14
CA ASP A 36 6.41 -9.04 18.09
C ASP A 36 6.62 -9.95 16.86
N PHE A 37 7.26 -9.43 15.82
CA PHE A 37 7.48 -10.18 14.58
C PHE A 37 8.40 -11.41 14.75
N THR A 38 9.06 -11.59 15.88
CA THR A 38 9.95 -12.74 16.17
C THR A 38 9.23 -13.88 16.87
N THR A 39 8.01 -13.65 17.38
CA THR A 39 7.24 -14.62 18.14
C THR A 39 6.05 -15.17 17.35
N PRO A 40 5.68 -16.46 17.51
CA PRO A 40 4.52 -17.04 16.81
C PRO A 40 3.23 -16.26 17.08
N ILE A 41 2.99 -15.85 18.33
CA ILE A 41 1.78 -15.09 18.70
C ILE A 41 1.80 -13.69 18.06
N GLY A 42 2.96 -13.07 17.94
CA GLY A 42 3.12 -11.79 17.25
C GLY A 42 2.88 -11.93 15.73
N VAL A 43 3.41 -12.99 15.10
CA VAL A 43 3.15 -13.27 13.67
C VAL A 43 1.64 -13.46 13.41
N ILE A 44 0.92 -14.15 14.30
CA ILE A 44 -0.54 -14.31 14.21
C ILE A 44 -1.23 -12.95 14.38
N ALA A 45 -0.82 -12.14 15.37
CA ALA A 45 -1.38 -10.81 15.60
C ALA A 45 -1.15 -9.88 14.39
N ILE A 46 0.07 -9.88 13.82
CA ILE A 46 0.42 -9.15 12.59
C ILE A 46 -0.45 -9.63 11.42
N GLY A 47 -0.64 -10.93 11.27
CA GLY A 47 -1.48 -11.51 10.21
C GLY A 47 -2.94 -11.06 10.34
N ILE A 48 -3.53 -11.14 11.54
CA ILE A 48 -4.92 -10.72 11.79
C ILE A 48 -5.07 -9.20 11.61
N GLY A 49 -4.20 -8.41 12.22
CA GLY A 49 -4.24 -6.95 12.11
C GLY A 49 -3.94 -6.47 10.69
N GLY A 50 -2.87 -7.00 10.08
CA GLY A 50 -2.41 -6.62 8.75
C GLY A 50 -3.40 -6.93 7.63
N THR A 51 -4.20 -7.99 7.77
CA THR A 51 -5.25 -8.32 6.79
C THR A 51 -6.52 -7.46 6.90
N SER A 52 -6.63 -6.56 7.90
CA SER A 52 -7.85 -5.78 8.15
C SER A 52 -8.29 -4.96 6.93
N SER A 53 -7.38 -4.24 6.28
CA SER A 53 -7.68 -3.49 5.06
C SER A 53 -8.24 -4.38 3.93
N ALA A 54 -7.62 -5.54 3.70
CA ALA A 54 -8.06 -6.48 2.68
C ALA A 54 -9.42 -7.10 3.00
N LEU A 55 -9.62 -7.57 4.23
CA LEU A 55 -10.87 -8.20 4.66
C LEU A 55 -12.06 -7.26 4.51
N TRP A 56 -11.94 -6.05 5.07
CA TRP A 56 -13.00 -5.05 4.96
C TRP A 56 -13.15 -4.51 3.54
N GLY A 57 -12.05 -4.46 2.77
CA GLY A 57 -12.09 -4.19 1.33
C GLY A 57 -12.93 -5.22 0.58
N ILE A 58 -12.74 -6.52 0.84
CA ILE A 58 -13.55 -7.60 0.24
C ILE A 58 -15.02 -7.48 0.65
N ILE A 59 -15.31 -7.23 1.93
CA ILE A 59 -16.69 -7.03 2.41
C ILE A 59 -17.39 -5.90 1.66
N ILE A 60 -16.71 -4.76 1.49
CA ILE A 60 -17.26 -3.63 0.74
C ILE A 60 -17.35 -3.92 -0.76
N ALA A 61 -16.37 -4.61 -1.34
CA ALA A 61 -16.43 -5.02 -2.73
C ALA A 61 -17.67 -5.86 -3.03
N VAL A 62 -17.99 -6.81 -2.15
CA VAL A 62 -19.17 -7.68 -2.29
C VAL A 62 -20.48 -6.90 -2.00
N LYS A 63 -20.52 -6.11 -0.92
CA LYS A 63 -21.77 -5.44 -0.49
C LYS A 63 -22.11 -4.19 -1.30
N TYR A 64 -21.12 -3.38 -1.67
CA TYR A 64 -21.30 -2.10 -2.35
C TYR A 64 -21.07 -2.19 -3.86
N LYS A 65 -19.93 -2.74 -4.29
CA LYS A 65 -19.62 -2.89 -5.74
C LYS A 65 -20.26 -4.12 -6.38
N LYS A 66 -20.86 -5.02 -5.59
CA LYS A 66 -21.49 -6.27 -6.06
C LYS A 66 -20.53 -7.23 -6.78
N TYR A 67 -19.26 -7.16 -6.43
CA TYR A 67 -18.26 -8.09 -6.97
C TYR A 67 -18.36 -9.45 -6.27
N CYS A 68 -18.19 -10.55 -6.99
CA CYS A 68 -18.02 -11.86 -6.37
C CYS A 68 -16.56 -12.06 -5.93
N LEU A 69 -16.35 -12.86 -4.89
CA LEU A 69 -15.02 -13.14 -4.34
C LEU A 69 -14.05 -13.67 -5.42
N ARG A 70 -14.54 -14.58 -6.28
CA ARG A 70 -13.76 -15.16 -7.38
C ARG A 70 -13.21 -14.08 -8.32
N TYR A 71 -14.00 -13.03 -8.59
CA TYR A 71 -13.58 -11.91 -9.43
C TYR A 71 -12.45 -11.12 -8.78
N ILE A 72 -12.59 -10.82 -7.47
CA ILE A 72 -11.56 -10.09 -6.70
C ILE A 72 -10.23 -10.87 -6.67
N LEU A 73 -10.30 -12.18 -6.39
CA LEU A 73 -9.12 -13.05 -6.38
C LEU A 73 -8.45 -13.15 -7.76
N LYS A 74 -9.27 -13.21 -8.83
CA LYS A 74 -8.74 -13.20 -10.20
C LYS A 74 -8.02 -11.88 -10.52
N ASP A 75 -8.59 -10.73 -10.11
CA ASP A 75 -7.96 -9.42 -10.31
C ASP A 75 -6.67 -9.28 -9.51
N PHE A 76 -6.63 -9.86 -8.30
CA PHE A 76 -5.46 -9.83 -7.41
C PHE A 76 -4.23 -10.52 -8.02
N VAL A 77 -4.43 -11.59 -8.83
CA VAL A 77 -3.34 -12.34 -9.49
C VAL A 77 -3.36 -12.22 -11.02
N CYS A 78 -4.00 -11.18 -11.57
CA CYS A 78 -4.15 -11.00 -13.01
C CYS A 78 -2.86 -10.52 -13.68
N LEU A 79 -1.93 -11.44 -13.94
CA LEU A 79 -0.64 -11.14 -14.59
C LEU A 79 -0.78 -10.63 -16.03
N ARG A 80 -1.87 -10.97 -16.73
CA ARG A 80 -2.06 -10.55 -18.13
C ARG A 80 -2.53 -9.11 -18.20
N GLN A 81 -1.58 -8.18 -18.18
CA GLN A 81 -1.78 -6.74 -18.33
C GLN A 81 -1.13 -6.24 -19.62
N LYS A 82 -1.49 -5.01 -20.03
CA LYS A 82 -0.83 -4.35 -21.15
C LYS A 82 0.64 -4.07 -20.82
N TYR A 83 1.55 -4.24 -21.77
CA TYR A 83 2.97 -3.93 -21.59
C TYR A 83 3.20 -2.50 -21.08
N SER A 84 2.40 -1.53 -21.55
CA SER A 84 2.45 -0.16 -21.06
C SER A 84 2.19 -0.03 -19.57
N SER A 85 1.39 -0.92 -18.95
CA SER A 85 1.15 -0.91 -17.50
C SER A 85 2.42 -1.27 -16.74
N TYR A 86 3.15 -2.28 -17.18
CA TYR A 86 4.44 -2.67 -16.60
C TYR A 86 5.51 -1.60 -16.83
N LEU A 87 5.49 -0.92 -17.98
CA LEU A 87 6.40 0.20 -18.23
C LEU A 87 6.18 1.36 -17.24
N PHE A 88 4.92 1.70 -16.90
CA PHE A 88 4.65 2.70 -15.86
C PHE A 88 5.18 2.27 -14.49
N VAL A 89 5.06 0.98 -14.14
CA VAL A 89 5.66 0.44 -12.89
C VAL A 89 7.16 0.64 -12.89
N LEU A 90 7.84 0.27 -13.99
CA LEU A 90 9.30 0.44 -14.11
C LEU A 90 9.73 1.90 -14.02
N ILE A 91 8.98 2.82 -14.63
CA ILE A 91 9.27 4.26 -14.56
C ILE A 91 9.15 4.75 -13.10
N PHE A 92 8.06 4.43 -12.41
CA PHE A 92 7.86 4.90 -11.04
C PHE A 92 8.87 4.31 -10.07
N LEU A 93 9.10 3.00 -10.10
CA LEU A 93 10.09 2.34 -9.24
C LEU A 93 11.51 2.78 -9.60
N GLY A 94 11.81 2.93 -10.90
CA GLY A 94 13.11 3.42 -11.36
C GLY A 94 13.41 4.83 -10.85
N LEU A 95 12.41 5.70 -10.78
CA LEU A 95 12.56 7.04 -10.21
C LEU A 95 12.68 7.00 -8.67
N ASP A 96 11.87 6.21 -7.97
CA ASP A 96 11.86 6.18 -6.49
C ASP A 96 13.15 5.56 -5.93
N PHE A 97 13.77 4.63 -6.67
CA PHE A 97 15.01 3.97 -6.26
C PHE A 97 16.24 4.37 -7.08
N CYS A 98 16.16 5.42 -7.89
CA CYS A 98 17.29 5.88 -8.72
C CYS A 98 18.52 6.30 -7.91
N CYS A 99 18.34 6.65 -6.62
CA CYS A 99 19.43 7.04 -5.72
C CYS A 99 20.52 5.95 -5.60
N VAL A 100 20.22 4.68 -5.92
CA VAL A 100 21.22 3.60 -6.02
C VAL A 100 22.35 3.96 -6.96
N PHE A 101 22.03 4.60 -8.10
CA PHE A 101 23.03 5.00 -9.09
C PHE A 101 23.83 6.27 -8.70
N PHE A 102 23.44 6.92 -7.59
CA PHE A 102 24.04 8.14 -7.09
C PHE A 102 24.57 7.98 -5.66
N GLY A 103 25.45 6.99 -5.47
CA GLY A 103 26.11 6.73 -4.20
C GLY A 103 25.35 5.80 -3.26
N GLY A 104 24.28 5.16 -3.73
CA GLY A 104 23.62 4.07 -3.02
C GLY A 104 24.18 2.70 -3.39
N ASN A 105 23.73 1.69 -2.67
CA ASN A 105 24.12 0.29 -2.88
C ASN A 105 22.90 -0.63 -2.80
N LEU A 106 22.99 -1.80 -3.46
CA LEU A 106 22.07 -2.92 -3.28
C LEU A 106 22.66 -3.90 -2.27
N GLN A 107 22.03 -4.06 -1.12
CA GLN A 107 22.43 -5.05 -0.12
C GLN A 107 21.62 -6.34 -0.30
N ILE A 108 22.16 -7.26 -1.08
CA ILE A 108 21.55 -8.57 -1.35
C ILE A 108 22.42 -9.63 -0.69
N ARG A 109 21.93 -10.26 0.40
CA ARG A 109 22.66 -11.28 1.15
C ARG A 109 22.83 -12.59 0.36
N ALA A 110 21.84 -12.96 -0.46
CA ALA A 110 21.87 -14.11 -1.35
C ALA A 110 20.92 -13.86 -2.53
N TRP A 111 21.22 -14.50 -3.69
CA TRP A 111 20.49 -14.26 -4.94
C TRP A 111 18.97 -14.51 -4.85
N TYR A 112 18.53 -15.42 -3.98
CA TYR A 112 17.11 -15.79 -3.80
C TYR A 112 16.36 -14.85 -2.83
N VAL A 113 17.07 -14.05 -2.02
CA VAL A 113 16.45 -13.18 -1.00
C VAL A 113 15.43 -12.20 -1.59
N PRO A 114 15.70 -11.51 -2.71
CA PRO A 114 14.68 -10.61 -3.31
C PRO A 114 13.38 -11.35 -3.69
N ALA A 115 13.48 -12.59 -4.16
CA ALA A 115 12.29 -13.39 -4.50
C ALA A 115 11.47 -13.76 -3.26
N LEU A 116 12.12 -14.17 -2.16
CA LEU A 116 11.45 -14.45 -0.89
C LEU A 116 10.81 -13.20 -0.31
N LEU A 117 11.49 -12.06 -0.33
CA LEU A 117 10.96 -10.77 0.10
C LEU A 117 9.74 -10.37 -0.74
N PHE A 118 9.76 -10.63 -2.06
CA PHE A 118 8.63 -10.34 -2.94
C PHE A 118 7.39 -11.18 -2.58
N VAL A 119 7.55 -12.49 -2.37
CA VAL A 119 6.45 -13.36 -1.94
C VAL A 119 5.89 -12.89 -0.58
N LYS A 120 6.76 -12.60 0.39
CA LYS A 120 6.37 -12.03 1.68
C LYS A 120 5.62 -10.70 1.49
N ALA A 121 6.12 -9.82 0.64
CA ALA A 121 5.53 -8.51 0.39
C ALA A 121 4.16 -8.60 -0.30
N ILE A 122 3.90 -9.59 -1.15
CA ILE A 122 2.55 -9.83 -1.69
C ILE A 122 1.57 -10.15 -0.57
N LEU A 123 1.97 -11.00 0.39
CA LEU A 123 1.09 -11.49 1.45
C LEU A 123 0.84 -10.45 2.56
N PHE A 124 1.82 -9.57 2.84
CA PHE A 124 1.75 -8.61 3.95
C PHE A 124 1.61 -7.15 3.50
N GLY A 125 1.90 -6.83 2.25
CA GLY A 125 1.78 -5.48 1.70
C GLY A 125 0.83 -5.45 0.50
N GLY A 126 1.08 -6.27 -0.50
CA GLY A 126 0.25 -6.31 -1.71
C GLY A 126 -1.23 -6.56 -1.46
N ILE A 127 -1.57 -7.40 -0.47
CA ILE A 127 -2.96 -7.70 -0.09
C ILE A 127 -3.72 -6.44 0.37
N GLU A 128 -3.03 -5.46 0.94
CA GLU A 128 -3.63 -4.21 1.40
C GLU A 128 -4.28 -3.41 0.27
N GLU A 129 -3.81 -3.60 -0.97
CA GLU A 129 -4.31 -2.88 -2.14
C GLU A 129 -5.77 -3.23 -2.47
N ILE A 130 -6.27 -4.39 -2.00
CA ILE A 130 -7.69 -4.75 -2.07
C ILE A 130 -8.53 -3.70 -1.31
N GLY A 131 -8.04 -3.24 -0.17
CA GLY A 131 -8.72 -2.20 0.61
C GLY A 131 -8.45 -0.80 0.06
N TRP A 132 -7.20 -0.40 0.01
CA TRP A 132 -6.84 0.99 -0.23
C TRP A 132 -7.08 1.44 -1.67
N ARG A 133 -6.64 0.68 -2.70
CA ARG A 133 -6.71 1.12 -4.12
C ARG A 133 -7.87 0.52 -4.87
N TYR A 134 -8.31 -0.68 -4.51
CA TYR A 134 -9.43 -1.30 -5.22
C TYR A 134 -10.80 -0.80 -4.72
N ILE A 135 -10.89 -0.38 -3.43
CA ILE A 135 -12.15 0.01 -2.79
C ILE A 135 -12.14 1.43 -2.25
N PHE A 136 -11.29 1.74 -1.27
CA PHE A 136 -11.39 2.98 -0.49
C PHE A 136 -11.19 4.22 -1.35
N GLN A 137 -10.05 4.31 -2.04
CA GLN A 137 -9.76 5.48 -2.87
C GLN A 137 -10.73 5.67 -4.03
N PRO A 138 -11.13 4.65 -4.83
CA PRO A 138 -12.12 4.83 -5.88
C PRO A 138 -13.47 5.33 -5.38
N ILE A 139 -13.92 4.92 -4.19
CA ILE A 139 -15.15 5.42 -3.58
C ILE A 139 -14.99 6.90 -3.16
N LEU A 140 -13.82 7.31 -2.66
CA LEU A 140 -13.52 8.72 -2.41
C LEU A 140 -13.55 9.54 -3.70
N GLU A 141 -12.99 9.02 -4.79
CA GLU A 141 -12.92 9.69 -6.10
C GLU A 141 -14.27 9.88 -6.77
N GLU A 142 -15.34 9.22 -6.30
CA GLU A 142 -16.70 9.50 -6.72
C GLU A 142 -17.16 10.93 -6.30
N ARG A 143 -16.52 11.53 -5.28
CA ARG A 143 -16.87 12.86 -4.76
C ARG A 143 -15.71 13.86 -4.81
N PHE A 144 -14.51 13.40 -4.46
CA PHE A 144 -13.34 14.25 -4.30
C PHE A 144 -12.45 14.25 -5.55
N SER A 145 -11.55 15.23 -5.62
CA SER A 145 -10.49 15.22 -6.64
C SER A 145 -9.53 14.05 -6.43
N TYR A 146 -8.78 13.70 -7.46
CA TYR A 146 -7.71 12.71 -7.36
C TYR A 146 -6.74 13.04 -6.21
N ILE A 147 -6.26 14.29 -6.16
CA ILE A 147 -5.31 14.73 -5.13
C ILE A 147 -5.92 14.60 -3.74
N SER A 148 -7.14 15.11 -3.54
CA SER A 148 -7.82 15.04 -2.24
C SER A 148 -8.02 13.58 -1.80
N SER A 149 -8.46 12.70 -2.71
CA SER A 149 -8.64 11.28 -2.42
C SER A 149 -7.33 10.59 -2.06
N THR A 150 -6.23 10.93 -2.76
CA THR A 150 -4.90 10.38 -2.48
C THR A 150 -4.39 10.85 -1.11
N ILE A 151 -4.59 12.12 -0.76
CA ILE A 151 -4.19 12.68 0.54
C ILE A 151 -5.02 12.06 1.68
N ILE A 152 -6.34 11.91 1.51
CA ILE A 152 -7.18 11.23 2.51
C ILE A 152 -6.72 9.78 2.70
N THR A 153 -6.42 9.08 1.60
CA THR A 153 -5.91 7.70 1.66
C THR A 153 -4.55 7.65 2.35
N PHE A 154 -3.65 8.61 2.08
CA PHE A 154 -2.35 8.71 2.75
C PHE A 154 -2.51 8.83 4.27
N PHE A 155 -3.37 9.72 4.76
CA PHE A 155 -3.57 9.87 6.20
C PHE A 155 -4.20 8.62 6.83
N ALA A 156 -5.24 8.05 6.21
CA ALA A 156 -5.85 6.83 6.72
C ALA A 156 -4.84 5.67 6.76
N TRP A 157 -4.09 5.48 5.68
CA TRP A 157 -3.10 4.42 5.60
C TRP A 157 -1.91 4.64 6.55
N GLY A 158 -1.49 5.90 6.74
CA GLY A 158 -0.46 6.27 7.71
C GLY A 158 -0.86 5.91 9.14
N VAL A 159 -2.06 6.31 9.57
CA VAL A 159 -2.58 5.96 10.91
C VAL A 159 -2.66 4.43 11.09
N TRP A 160 -3.10 3.71 10.05
CA TRP A 160 -3.13 2.26 10.06
C TRP A 160 -1.74 1.64 10.26
N HIS A 161 -0.70 2.18 9.59
CA HIS A 161 0.68 1.71 9.73
C HIS A 161 1.25 1.89 11.15
N PHE A 162 0.90 2.96 11.86
CA PHE A 162 1.34 3.12 13.25
C PHE A 162 0.80 2.00 14.14
N SER A 163 -0.46 1.60 13.95
CA SER A 163 -1.03 0.45 14.65
C SER A 163 -0.33 -0.86 14.26
N TYR A 164 0.00 -1.02 12.98
CA TYR A 164 0.76 -2.17 12.48
C TYR A 164 2.15 -2.24 13.10
N PHE A 165 2.92 -1.16 13.11
CA PHE A 165 4.25 -1.08 13.73
C PHE A 165 4.20 -1.33 15.24
N TYR A 166 3.11 -0.91 15.90
CA TYR A 166 2.90 -1.24 17.30
C TYR A 166 2.79 -2.74 17.52
N ILE A 167 1.97 -3.45 16.74
CA ILE A 167 1.82 -4.92 16.85
C ILE A 167 3.14 -5.61 16.51
N GLU A 168 3.84 -5.15 15.48
CA GLU A 168 5.12 -5.69 15.02
C GLU A 168 6.25 -5.48 16.04
N GLY A 169 6.13 -4.51 16.97
CA GLY A 169 7.16 -4.15 17.94
C GLY A 169 8.23 -3.22 17.40
N THR A 170 8.02 -2.60 16.24
CA THR A 170 9.00 -1.74 15.55
C THR A 170 8.67 -0.25 15.64
N LEU A 171 7.56 0.14 16.27
CA LEU A 171 7.05 1.52 16.29
C LEU A 171 8.10 2.57 16.68
N LEU A 172 8.93 2.29 17.70
CA LEU A 172 9.98 3.22 18.15
C LEU A 172 11.21 3.29 17.24
N GLN A 173 11.32 2.37 16.28
CA GLN A 173 12.43 2.29 15.33
C GLN A 173 12.11 3.03 14.01
N VAL A 174 10.83 3.39 13.80
CA VAL A 174 10.38 4.02 12.56
C VAL A 174 10.86 5.48 12.50
N GLN A 175 11.59 5.81 11.45
CA GLN A 175 11.97 7.18 11.11
C GLN A 175 10.75 7.93 10.52
N LEU A 176 9.98 8.59 11.37
CA LEU A 176 8.65 9.15 11.06
C LEU A 176 8.60 9.97 9.78
N ILE A 177 9.55 10.91 9.59
CA ILE A 177 9.56 11.80 8.41
C ILE A 177 9.84 11.00 7.14
N SER A 178 10.85 10.15 7.17
CA SER A 178 11.23 9.30 6.02
C SER A 178 10.09 8.36 5.63
N PHE A 179 9.44 7.75 6.63
CA PHE A 179 8.27 6.89 6.43
C PHE A 179 7.11 7.67 5.81
N ALA A 180 6.74 8.83 6.38
CA ALA A 180 5.62 9.63 5.91
C ALA A 180 5.83 10.12 4.46
N VAL A 181 7.05 10.57 4.13
CA VAL A 181 7.38 10.98 2.76
C VAL A 181 7.32 9.79 1.80
N GLY A 182 7.90 8.65 2.17
CA GLY A 182 7.83 7.42 1.36
C GLY A 182 6.40 6.95 1.14
N LEU A 183 5.59 6.93 2.19
CA LEU A 183 4.18 6.55 2.13
C LEU A 183 3.38 7.49 1.23
N LEU A 184 3.62 8.82 1.30
CA LEU A 184 2.96 9.80 0.45
C LEU A 184 3.27 9.55 -1.03
N VAL A 185 4.56 9.36 -1.35
CA VAL A 185 5.00 9.06 -2.72
C VAL A 185 4.37 7.76 -3.22
N ASN A 186 4.39 6.70 -2.40
CA ASN A 186 3.77 5.42 -2.73
C ASN A 186 2.24 5.56 -2.93
N CYS A 187 1.56 6.40 -2.14
CA CYS A 187 0.15 6.73 -2.37
C CYS A 187 -0.08 7.33 -3.76
N PHE A 188 0.72 8.27 -4.19
CA PHE A 188 0.61 8.88 -5.53
C PHE A 188 0.91 7.87 -6.64
N ILE A 189 1.95 7.06 -6.50
CA ILE A 189 2.31 6.00 -7.47
C ILE A 189 1.14 5.03 -7.65
N LEU A 190 0.70 4.40 -6.57
CA LEU A 190 -0.32 3.36 -6.61
C LEU A 190 -1.68 3.89 -7.10
N SER A 191 -2.04 5.09 -6.67
CA SER A 191 -3.27 5.76 -7.11
C SER A 191 -3.25 6.07 -8.60
N ALA A 192 -2.13 6.58 -9.12
CA ALA A 192 -1.98 6.87 -10.54
C ALA A 192 -1.99 5.61 -11.38
N LEU A 193 -1.29 4.57 -10.92
CA LEU A 193 -1.27 3.27 -11.59
C LEU A 193 -2.68 2.66 -11.63
N TYR A 194 -3.42 2.67 -10.52
CA TYR A 194 -4.78 2.18 -10.50
C TYR A 194 -5.71 2.99 -11.41
N ALA A 195 -5.65 4.33 -11.35
CA ALA A 195 -6.43 5.20 -12.24
C ALA A 195 -6.16 4.92 -13.73
N LYS A 196 -4.89 4.67 -14.09
CA LYS A 196 -4.45 4.43 -15.47
C LYS A 196 -4.76 3.04 -15.98
N THR A 197 -4.57 2.01 -15.15
CA THR A 197 -4.61 0.60 -15.56
C THR A 197 -5.91 -0.09 -15.19
N ASN A 198 -6.59 0.40 -14.17
CA ASN A 198 -7.74 -0.24 -13.52
C ASN A 198 -7.42 -1.69 -13.11
N SER A 199 -6.17 -1.96 -12.74
CA SER A 199 -5.67 -3.29 -12.39
C SER A 199 -5.23 -3.35 -10.93
N LEU A 200 -5.88 -4.23 -10.17
CA LEU A 200 -5.47 -4.53 -8.79
C LEU A 200 -4.08 -5.14 -8.78
N TRP A 201 -3.78 -6.08 -9.70
CA TRP A 201 -2.47 -6.73 -9.79
C TRP A 201 -1.31 -5.74 -9.97
N ILE A 202 -1.48 -4.72 -10.80
CA ILE A 202 -0.42 -3.71 -11.00
C ILE A 202 -0.12 -2.99 -9.69
N CYS A 203 -1.13 -2.68 -8.86
CA CYS A 203 -0.91 -2.08 -7.54
C CYS A 203 -0.26 -3.06 -6.57
N VAL A 204 -0.74 -4.31 -6.52
CA VAL A 204 -0.17 -5.40 -5.69
C VAL A 204 1.31 -5.60 -5.99
N MET A 205 1.65 -5.76 -7.26
CA MET A 205 3.02 -5.97 -7.70
C MET A 205 3.90 -4.75 -7.38
N THR A 206 3.42 -3.53 -7.67
CA THR A 206 4.19 -2.30 -7.43
C THR A 206 4.46 -2.09 -5.94
N HIS A 207 3.43 -2.26 -5.09
CA HIS A 207 3.58 -2.18 -3.64
C HIS A 207 4.58 -3.22 -3.13
N SER A 208 4.45 -4.47 -3.60
CA SER A 208 5.36 -5.53 -3.20
C SER A 208 6.80 -5.27 -3.63
N LEU A 209 7.03 -4.79 -4.85
CA LEU A 209 8.36 -4.40 -5.32
C LEU A 209 8.92 -3.21 -4.55
N ASN A 210 8.08 -2.21 -4.24
CA ASN A 210 8.48 -1.08 -3.40
C ASN A 210 8.98 -1.59 -2.03
N ASN A 211 8.25 -2.50 -1.39
CA ASN A 211 8.66 -3.09 -0.12
C ASN A 211 9.97 -3.90 -0.22
N VAL A 212 10.19 -4.60 -1.34
CA VAL A 212 11.47 -5.29 -1.59
C VAL A 212 12.61 -4.29 -1.73
N PHE A 213 12.47 -3.31 -2.62
CA PHE A 213 13.52 -2.32 -2.86
C PHE A 213 13.83 -1.49 -1.62
N SER A 214 12.82 -1.13 -0.81
CA SER A 214 13.01 -0.43 0.47
C SER A 214 13.85 -1.21 1.48
N GLN A 215 13.91 -2.54 1.36
CA GLN A 215 14.72 -3.40 2.24
C GLN A 215 16.12 -3.68 1.71
N ILE A 216 16.33 -3.60 0.40
CA ILE A 216 17.62 -3.95 -0.22
C ILE A 216 18.42 -2.73 -0.69
N VAL A 217 17.77 -1.56 -0.85
CA VAL A 217 18.43 -0.31 -1.26
C VAL A 217 18.91 0.45 -0.03
N ILE A 218 20.18 0.78 0.02
CA ILE A 218 20.80 1.49 1.14
C ILE A 218 21.57 2.71 0.63
N GLY A 219 21.41 3.82 1.35
CA GLY A 219 22.14 5.07 1.06
C GLY A 219 21.63 5.78 -0.19
N GLY A 220 22.53 6.52 -0.83
CA GLY A 220 22.25 7.31 -2.02
C GLY A 220 22.05 8.79 -1.74
N ASN A 221 22.15 9.58 -2.82
CA ASN A 221 22.06 11.03 -2.74
C ASN A 221 20.64 11.50 -2.43
N GLN A 222 20.45 12.16 -1.28
CA GLN A 222 19.14 12.59 -0.78
C GLN A 222 18.53 13.72 -1.65
N CYS A 223 19.35 14.59 -2.26
CA CYS A 223 18.85 15.62 -3.16
C CYS A 223 18.27 15.01 -4.45
N VAL A 224 18.95 14.00 -5.00
CA VAL A 224 18.46 13.26 -6.17
C VAL A 224 17.13 12.55 -5.82
N LEU A 225 17.08 11.88 -4.67
CA LEU A 225 15.86 11.20 -4.20
C LEU A 225 14.69 12.18 -4.04
N PHE A 226 14.94 13.34 -3.43
CA PHE A 226 13.91 14.37 -3.27
C PHE A 226 13.38 14.88 -4.63
N ILE A 227 14.27 15.21 -5.56
CA ILE A 227 13.90 15.66 -6.91
C ILE A 227 13.07 14.59 -7.62
N CYS A 228 13.50 13.33 -7.59
CA CYS A 228 12.77 12.24 -8.22
C CYS A 228 11.39 12.02 -7.60
N ARG A 229 11.23 12.15 -6.29
CA ARG A 229 9.93 12.07 -5.61
C ARG A 229 8.99 13.19 -6.01
N VAL A 230 9.48 14.40 -6.18
CA VAL A 230 8.69 15.51 -6.74
C VAL A 230 8.25 15.20 -8.17
N ILE A 231 9.15 14.70 -9.01
CA ILE A 231 8.84 14.29 -10.40
C ILE A 231 7.78 13.19 -10.41
N ILE A 232 7.87 12.19 -9.54
CA ILE A 232 6.88 11.12 -9.38
C ILE A 232 5.49 11.71 -9.11
N ILE A 233 5.37 12.61 -8.14
CA ILE A 233 4.09 13.24 -7.78
C ILE A 233 3.52 14.00 -8.98
N VAL A 234 4.34 14.78 -9.68
CA VAL A 234 3.92 15.52 -10.87
C VAL A 234 3.41 14.57 -11.97
N ILE A 235 4.17 13.53 -12.28
CA ILE A 235 3.78 12.51 -13.27
C ILE A 235 2.47 11.83 -12.86
N ALA A 236 2.32 11.46 -11.59
CA ALA A 236 1.12 10.82 -11.06
C ALA A 236 -0.12 11.71 -11.22
N VAL A 237 -0.01 13.00 -10.89
CA VAL A 237 -1.10 13.98 -11.03
C VAL A 237 -1.47 14.18 -12.51
N VAL A 238 -0.48 14.38 -13.39
CA VAL A 238 -0.70 14.56 -14.83
C VAL A 238 -1.38 13.34 -15.44
N LEU A 239 -0.88 12.14 -15.13
CA LEU A 239 -1.41 10.86 -15.63
C LEU A 239 -2.88 10.68 -15.21
N SER A 240 -3.20 10.92 -13.95
CA SER A 240 -4.55 10.78 -13.42
C SER A 240 -5.52 11.81 -13.99
N ASN A 241 -5.09 13.05 -14.17
CA ASN A 241 -5.91 14.09 -14.79
C ASN A 241 -6.24 13.78 -16.27
N GLN A 242 -5.29 13.23 -17.02
CA GLN A 242 -5.52 12.80 -18.40
C GLN A 242 -6.58 11.69 -18.48
N VAL A 243 -6.53 10.71 -17.55
CA VAL A 243 -7.52 9.62 -17.50
C VAL A 243 -8.92 10.16 -17.16
N ARG A 244 -9.02 11.07 -16.19
CA ARG A 244 -10.31 11.68 -15.80
C ARG A 244 -10.93 12.51 -16.92
N LYS A 245 -10.14 13.29 -17.66
CA LYS A 245 -10.63 14.03 -18.86
C LYS A 245 -11.23 13.06 -19.90
N LYS A 246 -10.54 11.96 -20.21
CA LYS A 246 -11.03 10.96 -21.17
C LYS A 246 -12.31 10.25 -20.72
N ARG A 247 -12.52 10.06 -19.39
CA ARG A 247 -13.76 9.45 -18.85
C ARG A 247 -14.97 10.41 -18.90
N LYS A 248 -14.75 11.72 -18.89
CA LYS A 248 -15.84 12.73 -18.98
C LYS A 248 -16.31 12.99 -20.41
N VAL A 249 -15.52 12.64 -21.41
CA VAL A 249 -15.83 12.83 -22.86
C VAL A 249 -16.50 11.61 -23.47
N LYS A 250 -16.53 10.48 -22.78
CA LYS A 250 -17.31 9.28 -23.13
C LYS A 250 -18.61 9.24 -22.35
#